data_a05dd4dffde58be368621ec5aa46a990
#
_entry.id   a05dd4dffde58be368621ec5aa46a990
#
_cell.length_a   1.000
_cell.length_b   1.000
_cell.length_c   1.000
_cell.angle_alpha   90.00
_cell.angle_beta   90.00
_cell.angle_gamma   90.00
#
_symmetry.space_group_name_H-M   'P 1'
#
loop_
_entity.id
_entity.type
_entity.pdbx_description
1 polymer ?
#
loop_
_entity_poly.entity_id
_entity_poly.type
_entity_poly.pdbx_seq_one_letter_code
_entity_poly.pdbx_strand_id
1 'polypeptide(L)'
;MSDNSNAIASGPTSVLSRLGLTNWRQNIIYIGFVVIFLIFAVTLSDKGFLNPNNLLNIVRQTAMIAVMAIAMTFVLSSGEIDLSVGAVAGLASVTVAMAIDVGGLYFGIAAGLATGAAVGMFNGWLTTRIG
;
A
#
# COMPACT_ATOMS: atom_id res chain seq x y z
N MET A 1 -1.27 55.71 -26.54
CA MET A 1 -2.34 54.70 -26.55
C MET A 1 -1.84 53.55 -25.69
N SER A 2 -2.01 53.66 -24.37
CA SER A 2 -1.45 52.79 -23.35
C SER A 2 -2.42 51.64 -23.05
N ASP A 3 -1.88 50.48 -23.17
CA ASP A 3 -2.53 49.19 -23.03
C ASP A 3 -2.93 48.92 -21.54
N ASN A 4 -4.20 48.92 -21.25
CA ASN A 4 -4.81 48.65 -19.93
C ASN A 4 -5.36 47.22 -19.83
N SER A 5 -4.68 46.25 -20.47
CA SER A 5 -5.17 44.88 -20.52
C SER A 5 -4.75 43.95 -19.35
N ASN A 6 -4.00 44.45 -18.34
CA ASN A 6 -3.46 43.64 -17.26
C ASN A 6 -4.20 43.70 -15.92
N ALA A 7 -5.44 44.24 -15.87
CA ALA A 7 -6.16 44.44 -14.61
C ALA A 7 -7.28 43.41 -14.31
N ILE A 8 -7.42 42.34 -15.11
CA ILE A 8 -8.54 41.40 -14.91
C ILE A 8 -7.98 39.95 -14.76
N ALA A 9 -7.09 39.70 -13.83
CA ALA A 9 -6.67 38.32 -13.49
C ALA A 9 -6.35 38.13 -12.00
N SER A 10 -7.04 38.83 -11.12
CA SER A 10 -7.05 38.46 -9.69
C SER A 10 -8.38 37.79 -9.34
N GLY A 11 -8.56 36.58 -9.92
CA GLY A 11 -9.67 35.71 -9.59
C GLY A 11 -9.57 35.13 -8.17
N PRO A 12 -10.66 34.58 -7.61
CA PRO A 12 -10.73 34.06 -6.22
C PRO A 12 -9.76 32.92 -5.88
N THR A 13 -8.95 32.49 -6.80
CA THR A 13 -7.94 31.43 -6.62
C THR A 13 -6.78 31.82 -5.68
N SER A 14 -6.52 33.14 -5.50
CA SER A 14 -5.45 33.61 -4.63
C SER A 14 -5.74 33.51 -3.13
N VAL A 15 -7.01 33.51 -2.73
CA VAL A 15 -7.42 33.38 -1.33
C VAL A 15 -7.40 31.92 -0.89
N LEU A 16 -7.81 31.00 -1.76
CA LEU A 16 -7.80 29.56 -1.50
C LEU A 16 -6.38 28.99 -1.39
N SER A 17 -5.43 29.54 -2.15
CA SER A 17 -4.02 29.15 -2.07
C SER A 17 -3.36 29.62 -0.75
N ARG A 18 -3.77 30.79 -0.22
CA ARG A 18 -3.29 31.30 1.08
C ARG A 18 -3.81 30.49 2.29
N LEU A 19 -4.95 29.84 2.14
CA LEU A 19 -5.56 28.99 3.19
C LEU A 19 -5.04 27.54 3.19
N GLY A 20 -4.05 27.20 2.33
CA GLY A 20 -3.50 25.85 2.26
C GLY A 20 -4.46 24.81 1.69
N LEU A 21 -5.63 25.23 1.21
CA LEU A 21 -6.68 24.35 0.69
C LEU A 21 -6.34 23.77 -0.69
N THR A 22 -5.27 24.27 -1.31
CA THR A 22 -4.77 23.74 -2.59
C THR A 22 -4.24 22.30 -2.46
N ASN A 23 -3.82 21.93 -1.25
CA ASN A 23 -3.30 20.58 -0.94
C ASN A 23 -4.35 19.63 -0.34
N TRP A 24 -5.59 20.07 -0.18
CA TRP A 24 -6.68 19.24 0.34
C TRP A 24 -6.83 17.94 -0.47
N ARG A 25 -6.72 17.98 -1.81
CA ARG A 25 -6.83 16.79 -2.67
C ARG A 25 -5.73 15.76 -2.38
N GLN A 26 -4.54 16.21 -1.99
CA GLN A 26 -3.44 15.35 -1.59
C GLN A 26 -3.65 14.78 -0.17
N ASN A 27 -4.29 15.57 0.70
CA ASN A 27 -4.49 15.20 2.10
C ASN A 27 -5.81 14.45 2.35
N ILE A 28 -6.69 14.33 1.35
CA ILE A 28 -8.01 13.70 1.50
C ILE A 28 -7.90 12.23 1.98
N ILE A 29 -6.85 11.54 1.56
CA ILE A 29 -6.58 10.15 1.96
C ILE A 29 -6.24 10.08 3.46
N TYR A 30 -5.38 11.00 3.93
CA TYR A 30 -5.01 11.06 5.36
C TYR A 30 -6.17 11.50 6.23
N ILE A 31 -6.95 12.49 5.77
CA ILE A 31 -8.17 12.94 6.45
C ILE A 31 -9.18 11.81 6.52
N GLY A 32 -9.43 11.11 5.42
CA GLY A 32 -10.32 9.95 5.37
C GLY A 32 -9.88 8.85 6.33
N PHE A 33 -8.59 8.53 6.38
CA PHE A 33 -8.05 7.56 7.33
C PHE A 33 -8.29 7.97 8.78
N VAL A 34 -7.99 9.23 9.13
CA VAL A 34 -8.18 9.74 10.50
C VAL A 34 -9.66 9.72 10.89
N VAL A 35 -10.56 10.14 10.00
CA VAL A 35 -12.00 10.13 10.25
C VAL A 35 -12.50 8.71 10.50
N ILE A 36 -12.14 7.74 9.64
CA ILE A 36 -12.52 6.34 9.81
C ILE A 36 -11.96 5.79 11.12
N PHE A 37 -10.68 6.06 11.41
CA PHE A 37 -10.07 5.62 12.67
C PHE A 37 -10.79 6.17 13.90
N LEU A 38 -11.16 7.46 13.89
CA LEU A 38 -11.91 8.09 14.99
C LEU A 38 -13.31 7.49 15.14
N ILE A 39 -14.01 7.21 14.04
CA ILE A 39 -15.31 6.55 14.08
C ILE A 39 -15.19 5.19 14.79
N PHE A 40 -14.21 4.36 14.40
CA PHE A 40 -13.98 3.07 15.05
C PHE A 40 -13.52 3.21 16.51
N ALA A 41 -12.67 4.18 16.81
CA ALA A 41 -12.22 4.45 18.17
C ALA A 41 -13.37 4.79 19.12
N VAL A 42 -14.36 5.56 18.64
CA VAL A 42 -15.53 5.95 19.44
C VAL A 42 -16.58 4.82 19.52
N THR A 43 -16.91 4.21 18.35
CA THR A 43 -18.00 3.22 18.29
C THR A 43 -17.61 1.86 18.85
N LEU A 44 -16.32 1.50 18.82
CA LEU A 44 -15.80 0.22 19.29
C LEU A 44 -14.90 0.35 20.53
N SER A 45 -14.97 1.48 21.26
CA SER A 45 -14.20 1.67 22.50
C SER A 45 -14.49 0.55 23.52
N ASP A 46 -15.75 0.21 23.71
CA ASP A 46 -16.20 -0.82 24.64
C ASP A 46 -15.85 -2.25 24.19
N LYS A 47 -15.56 -2.44 22.90
CA LYS A 47 -15.17 -3.74 22.32
C LYS A 47 -13.65 -3.94 22.27
N GLY A 48 -12.89 -3.04 22.87
CA GLY A 48 -11.43 -3.16 22.96
C GLY A 48 -10.69 -2.79 21.68
N PHE A 49 -11.28 -1.96 20.79
CA PHE A 49 -10.63 -1.50 19.57
C PHE A 49 -9.27 -0.83 19.87
N LEU A 50 -9.21 0.02 20.91
CA LEU A 50 -8.00 0.72 21.33
C LEU A 50 -7.08 -0.13 22.23
N ASN A 51 -7.40 -1.41 22.44
CA ASN A 51 -6.52 -2.30 23.20
C ASN A 51 -5.17 -2.42 22.48
N PRO A 52 -4.02 -2.29 23.18
CA PRO A 52 -2.69 -2.39 22.60
C PRO A 52 -2.47 -3.66 21.76
N ASN A 53 -2.99 -4.79 22.20
CA ASN A 53 -2.89 -6.06 21.47
C ASN A 53 -3.65 -6.02 20.14
N ASN A 54 -4.83 -5.40 20.11
CA ASN A 54 -5.59 -5.23 18.89
C ASN A 54 -4.90 -4.28 17.91
N LEU A 55 -4.37 -3.16 18.41
CA LEU A 55 -3.62 -2.21 17.59
C LEU A 55 -2.35 -2.86 17.00
N LEU A 56 -1.62 -3.64 17.78
CA LEU A 56 -0.48 -4.40 17.30
C LEU A 56 -0.87 -5.42 16.23
N ASN A 57 -2.01 -6.08 16.38
CA ASN A 57 -2.51 -7.01 15.35
C ASN A 57 -2.87 -6.29 14.05
N ILE A 58 -3.51 -5.11 14.13
CA ILE A 58 -3.79 -4.27 12.95
C ILE A 58 -2.48 -3.89 12.25
N VAL A 59 -1.47 -3.42 13.01
CA VAL A 59 -0.16 -3.06 12.44
C VAL A 59 0.50 -4.27 11.77
N ARG A 60 0.50 -5.45 12.39
CA ARG A 60 1.08 -6.68 11.82
C ARG A 60 0.39 -7.08 10.51
N GLN A 61 -0.94 -7.06 10.47
CA GLN A 61 -1.69 -7.39 9.26
C GLN A 61 -1.47 -6.36 8.15
N THR A 62 -1.46 -5.07 8.51
CA THR A 62 -1.20 -3.98 7.56
C THR A 62 0.22 -4.04 7.01
N ALA A 63 1.22 -4.44 7.82
CA ALA A 63 2.61 -4.56 7.38
C ALA A 63 2.76 -5.56 6.22
N MET A 64 2.07 -6.71 6.27
CA MET A 64 2.09 -7.69 5.18
C MET A 64 1.52 -7.11 3.89
N ILE A 65 0.38 -6.42 3.98
CA ILE A 65 -0.25 -5.76 2.83
C ILE A 65 0.63 -4.64 2.29
N ALA A 66 1.28 -3.88 3.17
CA ALA A 66 2.18 -2.78 2.78
C ALA A 66 3.38 -3.29 1.97
N VAL A 67 4.00 -4.40 2.36
CA VAL A 67 5.11 -5.01 1.60
C VAL A 67 4.64 -5.44 0.21
N MET A 68 3.47 -6.09 0.12
CA MET A 68 2.89 -6.46 -1.18
C MET A 68 2.56 -5.24 -2.04
N ALA A 69 2.02 -4.17 -1.44
CA ALA A 69 1.70 -2.93 -2.14
C ALA A 69 2.96 -2.22 -2.68
N ILE A 70 4.07 -2.23 -1.94
CA ILE A 70 5.36 -1.71 -2.41
C ILE A 70 5.83 -2.51 -3.62
N ALA A 71 5.83 -3.85 -3.54
CA ALA A 71 6.21 -4.70 -4.66
C ALA A 71 5.34 -4.44 -5.90
N MET A 72 4.01 -4.33 -5.70
CA MET A 72 3.07 -4.03 -6.78
C MET A 72 3.31 -2.64 -7.41
N THR A 73 3.76 -1.66 -6.63
CA THR A 73 4.10 -0.34 -7.14
C THR A 73 5.25 -0.41 -8.15
N PHE A 74 6.25 -1.26 -7.93
CA PHE A 74 7.33 -1.48 -8.89
C PHE A 74 6.83 -2.13 -10.18
N VAL A 75 5.96 -3.12 -10.08
CA VAL A 75 5.36 -3.79 -11.25
C VAL A 75 4.52 -2.82 -12.07
N LEU A 76 3.65 -2.04 -11.43
CA LEU A 76 2.85 -1.03 -12.11
C LEU A 76 3.69 0.09 -12.73
N SER A 77 4.83 0.45 -12.13
CA SER A 77 5.73 1.46 -12.69
C SER A 77 6.45 0.98 -13.96
N SER A 78 6.59 -0.33 -14.15
CA SER A 78 7.08 -0.91 -15.42
C SER A 78 6.00 -1.01 -16.51
N GLY A 79 4.77 -0.59 -16.21
CA GLY A 79 3.66 -0.60 -17.17
C GLY A 79 2.91 -1.94 -17.24
N GLU A 80 3.22 -2.87 -16.34
CA GLU A 80 2.61 -4.20 -16.31
C GLU A 80 1.62 -4.34 -15.15
N ILE A 81 0.68 -5.26 -15.29
CA ILE A 81 -0.30 -5.59 -14.25
C ILE A 81 -0.07 -7.05 -13.86
N ASP A 82 0.44 -7.27 -12.65
CA ASP A 82 0.61 -8.63 -12.11
C ASP A 82 -0.50 -8.93 -11.10
N LEU A 83 -1.44 -9.78 -11.51
CA LEU A 83 -2.52 -10.27 -10.66
C LEU A 83 -2.10 -11.49 -9.83
N SER A 84 -0.89 -12.00 -10.01
CA SER A 84 -0.40 -13.21 -9.34
C SER A 84 0.10 -12.96 -7.91
N VAL A 85 0.29 -11.70 -7.49
CA VAL A 85 0.88 -11.33 -6.19
C VAL A 85 0.21 -12.05 -5.02
N GLY A 86 -1.13 -12.08 -5.00
CA GLY A 86 -1.89 -12.79 -3.96
C GLY A 86 -1.67 -14.30 -3.98
N ALA A 87 -1.63 -14.91 -5.16
CA ALA A 87 -1.39 -16.35 -5.32
C ALA A 87 0.04 -16.73 -4.93
N VAL A 88 1.02 -15.90 -5.30
CA VAL A 88 2.44 -16.09 -4.92
C VAL A 88 2.61 -15.98 -3.40
N ALA A 89 1.97 -15.01 -2.77
CA ALA A 89 1.98 -14.85 -1.31
C ALA A 89 1.37 -16.08 -0.62
N GLY A 90 0.26 -16.61 -1.13
CA GLY A 90 -0.37 -17.84 -0.63
C GLY A 90 0.55 -19.05 -0.78
N LEU A 91 1.13 -19.24 -1.96
CA LEU A 91 2.06 -20.35 -2.21
C LEU A 91 3.30 -20.27 -1.31
N ALA A 92 3.90 -19.08 -1.20
CA ALA A 92 5.06 -18.87 -0.33
C ALA A 92 4.72 -19.16 1.14
N SER A 93 3.53 -18.75 1.60
CA SER A 93 3.09 -19.00 2.98
C SER A 93 2.97 -20.50 3.29
N VAL A 94 2.40 -21.29 2.37
CA VAL A 94 2.32 -22.75 2.52
C VAL A 94 3.72 -23.38 2.51
N THR A 95 4.59 -22.94 1.59
CA THR A 95 5.97 -23.44 1.52
C THR A 95 6.74 -23.15 2.81
N VAL A 96 6.61 -21.93 3.35
CA VAL A 96 7.21 -21.55 4.65
C VAL A 96 6.72 -22.47 5.75
N ALA A 97 5.41 -22.68 5.87
CA ALA A 97 4.83 -23.51 6.92
C ALA A 97 5.38 -24.95 6.86
N MET A 98 5.38 -25.57 5.67
CA MET A 98 5.92 -26.93 5.47
C MET A 98 7.42 -27.01 5.76
N ALA A 99 8.18 -25.99 5.36
CA ALA A 99 9.62 -25.98 5.55
C ALA A 99 10.03 -25.75 7.01
N ILE A 100 9.24 -25.00 7.79
CA ILE A 100 9.45 -24.83 9.23
C ILE A 100 9.38 -26.17 9.96
N ASP A 101 8.43 -27.03 9.60
CA ASP A 101 8.24 -28.34 10.21
C ASP A 101 9.46 -29.26 9.97
N VAL A 102 10.17 -29.08 8.87
CA VAL A 102 11.33 -29.91 8.48
C VAL A 102 12.65 -29.37 9.03
N GLY A 103 12.89 -28.06 8.89
CA GLY A 103 14.19 -27.46 9.16
C GLY A 103 14.18 -26.23 10.07
N GLY A 104 13.03 -25.91 10.69
CA GLY A 104 12.88 -24.79 11.58
C GLY A 104 12.73 -23.44 10.87
N LEU A 105 12.67 -22.36 11.66
CA LEU A 105 12.31 -21.02 11.20
C LEU A 105 13.20 -20.48 10.07
N TYR A 106 14.51 -20.63 10.18
CA TYR A 106 15.44 -20.11 9.16
C TYR A 106 15.30 -20.84 7.83
N PHE A 107 15.08 -22.15 7.88
CA PHE A 107 14.82 -22.94 6.68
C PHE A 107 13.50 -22.56 6.04
N GLY A 108 12.46 -22.32 6.84
CA GLY A 108 11.17 -21.81 6.36
C GLY A 108 11.29 -20.48 5.64
N ILE A 109 12.01 -19.52 6.23
CA ILE A 109 12.23 -18.19 5.62
C ILE A 109 12.97 -18.34 4.27
N ALA A 110 14.03 -19.14 4.23
CA ALA A 110 14.78 -19.39 3.00
C ALA A 110 13.92 -20.02 1.90
N ALA A 111 13.09 -21.01 2.26
CA ALA A 111 12.18 -21.69 1.35
C ALA A 111 11.12 -20.72 0.78
N GLY A 112 10.54 -19.86 1.63
CA GLY A 112 9.57 -18.85 1.18
C GLY A 112 10.17 -17.84 0.22
N LEU A 113 11.35 -17.32 0.53
CA LEU A 113 12.09 -16.41 -0.35
C LEU A 113 12.45 -17.08 -1.69
N ALA A 114 12.92 -18.32 -1.65
CA ALA A 114 13.23 -19.10 -2.85
C ALA A 114 11.97 -19.31 -3.72
N THR A 115 10.83 -19.63 -3.10
CA THR A 115 9.56 -19.81 -3.81
C THR A 115 9.12 -18.51 -4.49
N GLY A 116 9.13 -17.39 -3.76
CA GLY A 116 8.77 -16.08 -4.31
C GLY A 116 9.70 -15.68 -5.47
N ALA A 117 11.01 -15.87 -5.30
CA ALA A 117 12.00 -15.59 -6.34
C ALA A 117 11.83 -16.47 -7.57
N ALA A 118 11.59 -17.78 -7.40
CA ALA A 118 11.39 -18.72 -8.51
C ALA A 118 10.16 -18.36 -9.34
N VAL A 119 9.02 -18.07 -8.68
CA VAL A 119 7.79 -17.67 -9.38
C VAL A 119 7.95 -16.31 -10.03
N GLY A 120 8.59 -15.34 -9.34
CA GLY A 120 8.84 -14.01 -9.90
C GLY A 120 9.75 -14.05 -11.12
N MET A 121 10.83 -14.85 -11.09
CA MET A 121 11.69 -15.06 -12.27
C MET A 121 10.96 -15.74 -13.42
N PHE A 122 10.13 -16.74 -13.11
CA PHE A 122 9.32 -17.43 -14.13
C PHE A 122 8.32 -16.48 -14.78
N ASN A 123 7.57 -15.70 -14.01
CA ASN A 123 6.63 -14.72 -14.52
C ASN A 123 7.34 -13.65 -15.34
N GLY A 124 8.44 -13.08 -14.83
CA GLY A 124 9.20 -12.06 -15.55
C GLY A 124 9.80 -12.59 -16.86
N TRP A 125 10.30 -13.83 -16.86
CA TRP A 125 10.78 -14.47 -18.11
C TRP A 125 9.65 -14.70 -19.11
N LEU A 126 8.49 -15.13 -18.63
CA LEU A 126 7.32 -15.37 -19.48
C LEU A 126 6.83 -14.05 -20.12
N THR A 127 6.71 -13.00 -19.35
CA THR A 127 6.28 -11.69 -19.82
C THR A 127 7.23 -11.12 -20.85
N THR A 128 8.53 -11.22 -20.65
CA THR A 128 9.53 -10.71 -21.61
C THR A 128 9.64 -11.54 -22.89
N ARG A 129 9.20 -12.80 -22.89
CA ARG A 129 9.29 -13.70 -24.06
C ARG A 129 8.03 -13.75 -24.90
N ILE A 130 6.86 -13.56 -24.28
CA ILE A 130 5.55 -13.80 -24.90
C ILE A 130 4.76 -12.48 -25.02
N GLY A 131 5.05 -11.47 -24.16
CA GLY A 131 4.45 -10.12 -24.13
C GLY A 131 5.17 -9.12 -25.01
#